data_da919d6ac56efb872a7ea403772c1ecf
#
_entry.id   da919d6ac56efb872a7ea403772c1ecf
#
_cell.length_a   1.000
_cell.length_b   1.000
_cell.length_c   1.000
_cell.angle_alpha   90.00
_cell.angle_beta   90.00
_cell.angle_gamma   90.00
#
_symmetry.space_group_name_H-M   'P 1'
#
loop_
_entity.id
_entity.type
_entity.pdbx_description
1 polymer ?
#
loop_
_entity_poly.entity_id
_entity_poly.type
_entity_poly.pdbx_seq_one_letter_code
_entity_poly.pdbx_strand_id
1 'polypeptide(L)'
;MAIGSDVKLGQLTRYIFTAPSWIRSLFLIAFLGLLIDGVGVRAWVILPVSNLPFSGTIAFTLPAFAGFLFTKLLIEHSGKAMTWNRSALLALSCTVFGVIITLSAFISRVVPVSLFYAISLAFVFGLRLFVLVAIADYRVPRMLVPAFTQSGVGILAGMFLFPPAAGFLLFALVLHCVFGLGFAILIWLIERPLQRAFRIRGLAFINAFIAHTTDGSKGMEDFFREIGEEIYVPQESLFFRRTPGKGVIFTVPNLHPGPMGEIGGGNLPKILHDNFEEETLVPHGCATHDFNLVSESEITKVIEAVKASQRDLQYTGTATRSLRLSSGSVHLLFQRFGDAILLVATRSPQRTEDLDFAVGMAIMAEGHRW
;
A
#
# COMPACT_ATOMS: atom_id res chain seq x y z
N MET A 1 -16.92 21.27 -8.46
CA MET A 1 -16.67 21.28 -6.99
C MET A 1 -16.12 19.95 -6.43
N ALA A 2 -15.76 18.95 -7.24
CA ALA A 2 -15.25 17.65 -6.78
C ALA A 2 -13.72 17.58 -6.56
N ILE A 3 -12.94 18.43 -7.23
CA ILE A 3 -11.47 18.40 -7.17
C ILE A 3 -10.90 18.70 -5.75
N GLY A 4 -11.64 19.42 -4.92
CA GLY A 4 -11.19 19.76 -3.56
C GLY A 4 -11.34 18.64 -2.52
N SER A 5 -12.18 17.63 -2.78
CA SER A 5 -12.40 16.50 -1.86
C SER A 5 -11.34 15.41 -2.01
N ASP A 6 -10.91 15.13 -3.22
CA ASP A 6 -9.94 14.07 -3.52
C ASP A 6 -8.53 14.45 -3.07
N VAL A 7 -8.15 15.73 -3.22
CA VAL A 7 -6.90 16.28 -2.67
C VAL A 7 -6.88 16.21 -1.15
N LYS A 8 -8.01 16.47 -0.48
CA LYS A 8 -8.12 16.35 0.99
C LYS A 8 -8.08 14.90 1.44
N LEU A 9 -8.69 13.98 0.69
CA LEU A 9 -8.66 12.54 0.99
C LEU A 9 -7.24 11.97 0.85
N GLY A 10 -6.54 12.30 -0.23
CA GLY A 10 -5.14 11.91 -0.43
C GLY A 10 -4.18 12.48 0.62
N GLN A 11 -4.40 13.72 1.08
CA GLN A 11 -3.64 14.31 2.17
C GLN A 11 -3.95 13.63 3.52
N LEU A 12 -5.21 13.28 3.78
CA LEU A 12 -5.63 12.59 4.99
C LEU A 12 -5.05 11.17 5.05
N THR A 13 -5.07 10.45 3.94
CA THR A 13 -4.48 9.11 3.82
C THR A 13 -2.98 9.16 4.10
N ARG A 14 -2.28 10.11 3.51
CA ARG A 14 -0.85 10.33 3.74
C ARG A 14 -0.54 10.65 5.20
N TYR A 15 -1.41 11.44 5.85
CA TYR A 15 -1.25 11.79 7.27
C TYR A 15 -1.46 10.60 8.21
N ILE A 16 -2.43 9.73 7.92
CA ILE A 16 -2.72 8.51 8.71
C ILE A 16 -1.56 7.51 8.63
N PHE A 17 -0.89 7.40 7.48
CA PHE A 17 0.22 6.47 7.28
C PHE A 17 1.60 7.05 7.62
N THR A 18 1.71 8.33 8.02
CA THR A 18 2.98 8.90 8.48
C THR A 18 3.24 8.58 9.95
N ALA A 19 4.30 7.85 10.22
CA ALA A 19 4.74 7.58 11.58
C ALA A 19 5.32 8.86 12.24
N PRO A 20 5.05 9.13 13.53
CA PRO A 20 5.66 10.23 14.26
C PRO A 20 7.19 10.09 14.27
N SER A 21 7.90 11.20 14.54
CA SER A 21 9.35 11.15 14.57
C SER A 21 9.87 10.13 15.59
N TRP A 22 10.90 9.38 15.22
CA TRP A 22 11.50 8.34 16.06
C TRP A 22 11.95 8.89 17.43
N ILE A 23 12.43 10.15 17.48
CA ILE A 23 12.85 10.81 18.73
C ILE A 23 11.65 10.93 19.69
N ARG A 24 10.47 11.35 19.21
CA ARG A 24 9.27 11.45 20.05
C ARG A 24 8.82 10.09 20.57
N SER A 25 8.87 9.07 19.71
CA SER A 25 8.52 7.70 20.11
C SER A 25 9.47 7.15 21.17
N LEU A 26 10.79 7.37 21.03
CA LEU A 26 11.78 6.94 22.01
C LEU A 26 11.64 7.71 23.33
N PHE A 27 11.35 9.01 23.27
CA PHE A 27 11.05 9.80 24.47
C PHE A 27 9.83 9.25 25.22
N LEU A 28 8.76 8.92 24.52
CA LEU A 28 7.57 8.32 25.13
C LEU A 28 7.85 6.95 25.73
N ILE A 29 8.67 6.12 25.07
CA ILE A 29 9.11 4.82 25.62
C ILE A 29 9.90 5.02 26.93
N ALA A 30 10.86 5.94 26.94
CA ALA A 30 11.64 6.25 28.13
C ALA A 30 10.76 6.81 29.25
N PHE A 31 9.85 7.73 28.92
CA PHE A 31 8.88 8.27 29.86
C PHE A 31 7.97 7.21 30.48
N LEU A 32 7.46 6.25 29.68
CA LEU A 32 6.64 5.14 30.19
C LEU A 32 7.44 4.27 31.18
N GLY A 33 8.69 3.93 30.89
CA GLY A 33 9.54 3.17 31.80
C GLY A 33 9.77 3.89 33.13
N LEU A 34 10.13 5.18 33.06
CA LEU A 34 10.33 6.00 34.26
C LEU A 34 9.03 6.24 35.05
N LEU A 35 7.90 6.35 34.37
CA LEU A 35 6.58 6.45 35.03
C LEU A 35 6.28 5.19 35.81
N ILE A 36 6.56 4.00 35.25
CA ILE A 36 6.41 2.73 35.94
C ILE A 36 7.36 2.62 37.13
N ASP A 37 8.60 3.07 36.98
CA ASP A 37 9.56 3.12 38.08
C ASP A 37 9.05 4.03 39.20
N GLY A 38 8.56 5.23 38.87
CA GLY A 38 8.02 6.19 39.84
C GLY A 38 6.76 5.69 40.57
N VAL A 39 5.86 5.04 39.86
CA VAL A 39 4.65 4.42 40.42
C VAL A 39 5.03 3.16 41.21
N GLY A 40 5.97 2.38 40.68
CA GLY A 40 6.49 1.16 41.31
C GLY A 40 7.03 1.44 42.71
N VAL A 41 7.87 2.44 42.88
CA VAL A 41 8.43 2.81 44.18
C VAL A 41 7.35 3.08 45.24
N ARG A 42 6.16 3.55 44.86
CA ARG A 42 5.02 3.75 45.79
C ARG A 42 4.11 2.53 45.91
N ALA A 43 4.02 1.70 44.87
CA ALA A 43 3.19 0.49 44.85
C ALA A 43 3.91 -0.76 45.38
N TRP A 44 5.22 -0.68 45.64
CA TRP A 44 6.08 -1.77 46.12
C TRP A 44 5.68 -2.36 47.48
N VAL A 45 4.84 -1.71 48.22
CA VAL A 45 4.23 -2.26 49.40
C VAL A 45 3.32 -3.50 49.11
N ILE A 46 2.98 -3.74 47.84
CA ILE A 46 2.00 -4.73 47.41
C ILE A 46 2.60 -5.87 46.57
N LEU A 47 3.86 -5.72 46.04
CA LEU A 47 4.46 -6.70 45.16
C LEU A 47 5.86 -7.12 45.54
N PRO A 48 6.13 -8.43 45.67
CA PRO A 48 7.50 -8.95 45.80
C PRO A 48 8.19 -9.03 44.43
N VAL A 49 8.26 -7.92 43.70
CA VAL A 49 9.17 -7.78 42.58
C VAL A 49 10.49 -7.25 43.14
N SER A 50 11.62 -7.84 42.75
CA SER A 50 12.96 -7.54 43.25
C SER A 50 13.16 -6.07 43.65
N ASN A 51 13.82 -5.81 44.78
CA ASN A 51 14.15 -4.46 45.30
C ASN A 51 15.10 -3.66 44.36
N LEU A 52 15.00 -3.87 43.04
CA LEU A 52 15.86 -3.26 42.04
C LEU A 52 15.28 -1.91 41.61
N PRO A 53 16.06 -0.83 41.76
CA PRO A 53 15.72 0.44 41.17
C PRO A 53 15.63 0.29 39.63
N PHE A 54 14.76 1.07 39.00
CA PHE A 54 14.58 1.08 37.56
C PHE A 54 14.02 -0.21 36.93
N SER A 55 13.17 -0.97 37.65
CA SER A 55 12.55 -2.20 37.17
C SER A 55 11.67 -1.97 35.93
N GLY A 56 10.93 -0.86 35.85
CA GLY A 56 10.13 -0.48 34.69
C GLY A 56 10.97 -0.13 33.48
N THR A 57 12.06 0.59 33.69
CA THR A 57 13.05 0.88 32.63
C THR A 57 13.67 -0.41 32.11
N ILE A 58 14.08 -1.33 32.99
CA ILE A 58 14.65 -2.63 32.62
C ILE A 58 13.62 -3.50 31.88
N ALA A 59 12.38 -3.56 32.35
CA ALA A 59 11.33 -4.40 31.79
C ALA A 59 10.80 -3.90 30.43
N PHE A 60 10.71 -2.58 30.21
CA PHE A 60 10.02 -2.02 29.08
C PHE A 60 10.86 -1.14 28.18
N THR A 61 11.66 -0.19 28.75
CA THR A 61 12.45 0.74 27.93
C THR A 61 13.59 0.05 27.21
N LEU A 62 14.36 -0.77 27.90
CA LEU A 62 15.52 -1.47 27.33
C LEU A 62 15.11 -2.45 26.20
N PRO A 63 14.10 -3.32 26.38
CA PRO A 63 13.57 -4.15 25.29
C PRO A 63 13.06 -3.34 24.10
N ALA A 64 12.38 -2.21 24.35
CA ALA A 64 11.86 -1.38 23.29
C ALA A 64 12.96 -0.70 22.46
N PHE A 65 14.03 -0.22 23.09
CA PHE A 65 15.17 0.36 22.40
C PHE A 65 15.90 -0.69 21.57
N ALA A 66 16.08 -1.89 22.10
CA ALA A 66 16.61 -3.01 21.32
C ALA A 66 15.69 -3.36 20.14
N GLY A 67 14.38 -3.45 20.37
CA GLY A 67 13.38 -3.66 19.34
C GLY A 67 13.42 -2.60 18.25
N PHE A 68 13.54 -1.33 18.61
CA PHE A 68 13.69 -0.21 17.68
C PHE A 68 14.95 -0.36 16.81
N LEU A 69 16.11 -0.53 17.43
CA LEU A 69 17.39 -0.56 16.74
C LEU A 69 17.53 -1.80 15.84
N PHE A 70 17.36 -2.99 16.43
CA PHE A 70 17.61 -4.23 15.72
C PHE A 70 16.57 -4.54 14.66
N THR A 71 15.29 -4.12 14.81
CA THR A 71 14.29 -4.28 13.74
C THR A 71 14.70 -3.51 12.49
N LYS A 72 15.11 -2.26 12.64
CA LYS A 72 15.59 -1.45 11.52
C LYS A 72 16.77 -2.12 10.81
N LEU A 73 17.80 -2.49 11.55
CA LEU A 73 19.03 -3.05 11.01
C LEU A 73 18.81 -4.40 10.33
N LEU A 74 18.03 -5.30 10.93
CA LEU A 74 17.77 -6.64 10.39
C LEU A 74 16.91 -6.60 9.14
N ILE A 75 15.92 -5.71 9.07
CA ILE A 75 15.08 -5.58 7.89
C ILE A 75 15.88 -4.98 6.72
N GLU A 76 16.70 -3.97 6.96
CA GLU A 76 17.58 -3.41 5.91
C GLU A 76 18.62 -4.41 5.45
N HIS A 77 19.20 -5.19 6.36
CA HIS A 77 20.11 -6.27 5.98
C HIS A 77 19.42 -7.31 5.07
N SER A 78 18.13 -7.52 5.22
CA SER A 78 17.34 -8.39 4.34
C SER A 78 16.98 -7.77 2.97
N GLY A 79 17.45 -6.55 2.68
CA GLY A 79 17.18 -5.82 1.44
C GLY A 79 15.79 -5.18 1.38
N LYS A 80 15.13 -4.99 2.54
CA LYS A 80 13.82 -4.33 2.64
C LYS A 80 13.93 -2.95 3.28
N ALA A 81 13.05 -2.04 2.89
CA ALA A 81 13.01 -0.69 3.46
C ALA A 81 12.27 -0.68 4.81
N MET A 82 12.90 -0.07 5.81
CA MET A 82 12.30 0.19 7.12
C MET A 82 12.77 1.56 7.61
N THR A 83 11.84 2.50 7.79
CA THR A 83 12.20 3.82 8.30
C THR A 83 12.40 3.79 9.82
N TRP A 84 13.28 4.66 10.35
CA TRP A 84 13.47 4.83 11.79
C TRP A 84 12.16 5.16 12.50
N ASN A 85 11.33 5.99 11.87
CA ASN A 85 10.03 6.39 12.45
C ASN A 85 9.09 5.19 12.61
N ARG A 86 8.99 4.31 11.63
CA ARG A 86 8.15 3.09 11.70
C ARG A 86 8.66 2.10 12.73
N SER A 87 9.97 1.88 12.78
CA SER A 87 10.58 0.99 13.76
C SER A 87 10.34 1.47 15.20
N ALA A 88 10.48 2.79 15.43
CA ALA A 88 10.24 3.40 16.74
C ALA A 88 8.75 3.37 17.13
N LEU A 89 7.84 3.63 16.17
CA LEU A 89 6.41 3.54 16.42
C LEU A 89 5.98 2.12 16.77
N LEU A 90 6.49 1.12 16.06
CA LEU A 90 6.24 -0.29 16.36
C LEU A 90 6.73 -0.65 17.77
N ALA A 91 7.95 -0.23 18.13
CA ALA A 91 8.50 -0.46 19.47
C ALA A 91 7.65 0.22 20.56
N LEU A 92 7.21 1.46 20.34
CA LEU A 92 6.33 2.20 21.24
C LEU A 92 4.97 1.50 21.42
N SER A 93 4.31 1.17 20.32
CA SER A 93 3.00 0.49 20.37
C SER A 93 3.08 -0.83 21.13
N CYS A 94 4.11 -1.63 20.86
CA CYS A 94 4.37 -2.88 21.56
C CYS A 94 4.65 -2.66 23.05
N THR A 95 5.37 -1.57 23.41
CA THR A 95 5.62 -1.21 24.81
C THR A 95 4.33 -0.84 25.53
N VAL A 96 3.47 -0.05 24.89
CA VAL A 96 2.16 0.32 25.45
C VAL A 96 1.30 -0.92 25.73
N PHE A 97 1.16 -1.84 24.78
CA PHE A 97 0.45 -3.09 24.99
C PHE A 97 1.10 -3.97 26.07
N GLY A 98 2.43 -4.06 26.07
CA GLY A 98 3.18 -4.79 27.07
C GLY A 98 2.93 -4.26 28.49
N VAL A 99 2.93 -2.95 28.65
CA VAL A 99 2.61 -2.28 29.92
C VAL A 99 1.15 -2.55 30.32
N ILE A 100 0.18 -2.37 29.43
CA ILE A 100 -1.24 -2.59 29.72
C ILE A 100 -1.48 -4.03 30.19
N ILE A 101 -0.95 -5.02 29.45
CA ILE A 101 -1.13 -6.43 29.80
C ILE A 101 -0.45 -6.74 31.14
N THR A 102 0.77 -6.25 31.37
CA THR A 102 1.47 -6.51 32.61
C THR A 102 0.76 -5.85 33.81
N LEU A 103 0.31 -4.61 33.65
CA LEU A 103 -0.42 -3.90 34.69
C LEU A 103 -1.81 -4.51 35.01
N SER A 104 -2.41 -5.25 34.10
CA SER A 104 -3.67 -5.96 34.37
C SER A 104 -3.53 -7.02 35.47
N ALA A 105 -2.31 -7.51 35.75
CA ALA A 105 -2.00 -8.34 36.90
C ALA A 105 -2.36 -7.69 38.25
N PHE A 106 -2.21 -6.38 38.35
CA PHE A 106 -2.55 -5.63 39.59
C PHE A 106 -4.04 -5.57 39.83
N ILE A 107 -4.84 -5.57 38.76
CA ILE A 107 -6.28 -5.55 38.83
C ILE A 107 -6.80 -6.94 39.22
N SER A 108 -6.20 -7.98 38.68
CA SER A 108 -6.63 -9.37 38.91
C SER A 108 -6.33 -9.89 40.32
N ARG A 109 -5.30 -9.39 41.01
CA ARG A 109 -4.79 -9.75 42.36
C ARG A 109 -4.58 -11.25 42.60
N VAL A 110 -4.80 -12.12 41.63
CA VAL A 110 -4.85 -13.58 41.74
C VAL A 110 -3.61 -14.23 41.16
N VAL A 111 -2.92 -13.57 40.25
CA VAL A 111 -1.85 -14.15 39.42
C VAL A 111 -0.55 -13.35 39.56
N PRO A 112 0.61 -14.00 39.60
CA PRO A 112 1.90 -13.30 39.73
C PRO A 112 2.20 -12.41 38.51
N VAL A 113 2.75 -11.25 38.76
CA VAL A 113 3.13 -10.25 37.72
C VAL A 113 4.04 -10.86 36.65
N SER A 114 4.92 -11.79 37.04
CA SER A 114 5.82 -12.50 36.12
C SER A 114 5.06 -13.26 35.02
N LEU A 115 3.88 -13.83 35.33
CA LEU A 115 3.03 -14.51 34.36
C LEU A 115 2.49 -13.51 33.32
N PHE A 116 1.93 -12.39 33.78
CA PHE A 116 1.40 -11.36 32.87
C PHE A 116 2.51 -10.69 32.05
N TYR A 117 3.69 -10.50 32.64
CA TYR A 117 4.84 -10.02 31.89
C TYR A 117 5.27 -11.01 30.80
N ALA A 118 5.34 -12.30 31.09
CA ALA A 118 5.64 -13.33 30.08
C ALA A 118 4.56 -13.39 28.98
N ILE A 119 3.28 -13.29 29.34
CA ILE A 119 2.16 -13.19 28.37
C ILE A 119 2.32 -11.94 27.50
N SER A 120 2.65 -10.80 28.12
CA SER A 120 2.83 -9.55 27.38
C SER A 120 3.96 -9.63 26.36
N LEU A 121 5.08 -10.25 26.72
CA LEU A 121 6.21 -10.46 25.81
C LEU A 121 5.84 -11.37 24.63
N ALA A 122 5.10 -12.44 24.90
CA ALA A 122 4.64 -13.37 23.87
C ALA A 122 3.60 -12.70 22.92
N PHE A 123 2.69 -11.91 23.48
CA PHE A 123 1.77 -11.09 22.66
C PHE A 123 2.51 -10.07 21.82
N VAL A 124 3.49 -9.36 22.39
CA VAL A 124 4.35 -8.40 21.67
C VAL A 124 5.07 -9.09 20.52
N PHE A 125 5.62 -10.28 20.73
CA PHE A 125 6.24 -11.06 19.64
C PHE A 125 5.25 -11.33 18.50
N GLY A 126 4.07 -11.88 18.82
CA GLY A 126 3.06 -12.18 17.82
C GLY A 126 2.56 -10.93 17.08
N LEU A 127 2.28 -9.84 17.81
CA LEU A 127 1.88 -8.57 17.23
C LEU A 127 2.97 -7.99 16.29
N ARG A 128 4.24 -8.03 16.72
CA ARG A 128 5.36 -7.59 15.87
C ARG A 128 5.48 -8.44 14.63
N LEU A 129 5.34 -9.76 14.76
CA LEU A 129 5.37 -10.67 13.60
C LEU A 129 4.27 -10.29 12.61
N PHE A 130 3.04 -10.11 13.06
CA PHE A 130 1.92 -9.71 12.22
C PHE A 130 2.15 -8.38 11.51
N VAL A 131 2.57 -7.35 12.26
CA VAL A 131 2.82 -6.02 11.69
C VAL A 131 3.98 -6.04 10.69
N LEU A 132 5.10 -6.71 11.02
CA LEU A 132 6.27 -6.75 10.14
C LEU A 132 5.99 -7.54 8.85
N VAL A 133 5.20 -8.61 8.92
CA VAL A 133 4.74 -9.34 7.74
C VAL A 133 3.86 -8.45 6.85
N ALA A 134 3.04 -7.58 7.44
CA ALA A 134 2.20 -6.66 6.69
C ALA A 134 2.97 -5.48 6.06
N ILE A 135 3.99 -4.91 6.76
CA ILE A 135 4.62 -3.64 6.32
C ILE A 135 6.04 -3.77 5.76
N ALA A 136 6.75 -4.88 6.00
CA ALA A 136 8.14 -5.03 5.59
C ALA A 136 8.36 -6.17 4.60
N ASP A 137 8.07 -7.42 4.95
CA ASP A 137 8.13 -8.57 4.03
C ASP A 137 7.06 -9.59 4.40
N TYR A 138 6.14 -9.88 3.47
CA TYR A 138 5.04 -10.83 3.65
C TYR A 138 5.47 -12.27 3.97
N ARG A 139 6.76 -12.58 3.93
CA ARG A 139 7.32 -13.90 4.21
C ARG A 139 7.55 -14.10 5.71
N VAL A 140 6.64 -14.80 6.36
CA VAL A 140 6.67 -15.06 7.81
C VAL A 140 8.05 -15.51 8.34
N PRO A 141 8.76 -16.49 7.74
CA PRO A 141 10.04 -16.93 8.28
C PRO A 141 11.11 -15.83 8.36
N ARG A 142 11.09 -14.88 7.44
CA ARG A 142 12.07 -13.78 7.43
C ARG A 142 11.81 -12.75 8.53
N MET A 143 10.56 -12.66 8.98
CA MET A 143 10.16 -11.69 9.99
C MET A 143 10.23 -12.24 11.43
N LEU A 144 10.50 -13.54 11.62
CA LEU A 144 10.61 -14.15 12.95
C LEU A 144 11.71 -13.49 13.81
N VAL A 145 12.92 -13.34 13.27
CA VAL A 145 14.04 -12.77 14.01
C VAL A 145 13.81 -11.27 14.31
N PRO A 146 13.45 -10.41 13.34
CA PRO A 146 13.10 -9.03 13.62
C PRO A 146 11.94 -8.86 14.62
N ALA A 147 10.93 -9.75 14.57
CA ALA A 147 9.82 -9.73 15.51
C ALA A 147 10.26 -10.07 16.94
N PHE A 148 11.18 -11.01 17.09
CA PHE A 148 11.65 -11.48 18.39
C PHE A 148 12.56 -10.48 19.12
N THR A 149 13.13 -9.49 18.45
CA THR A 149 14.15 -8.58 19.02
C THR A 149 13.71 -7.91 20.33
N GLN A 150 12.52 -7.33 20.38
CA GLN A 150 12.01 -6.65 21.58
C GLN A 150 11.66 -7.65 22.68
N SER A 151 10.91 -8.68 22.37
CA SER A 151 10.49 -9.66 23.37
C SER A 151 11.64 -10.53 23.85
N GLY A 152 12.63 -10.83 23.01
CA GLY A 152 13.83 -11.57 23.39
C GLY A 152 14.65 -10.84 24.46
N VAL A 153 14.89 -9.53 24.27
CA VAL A 153 15.53 -8.70 25.32
C VAL A 153 14.63 -8.59 26.55
N GLY A 154 13.30 -8.54 26.36
CA GLY A 154 12.34 -8.60 27.45
C GLY A 154 12.40 -9.91 28.24
N ILE A 155 12.64 -11.05 27.60
CA ILE A 155 12.88 -12.33 28.29
C ILE A 155 14.13 -12.25 29.17
N LEU A 156 15.23 -11.71 28.65
CA LEU A 156 16.45 -11.51 29.44
C LEU A 156 16.20 -10.61 30.65
N ALA A 157 15.46 -9.51 30.45
CA ALA A 157 15.04 -8.64 31.54
C ALA A 157 14.18 -9.38 32.57
N GLY A 158 13.23 -10.20 32.11
CA GLY A 158 12.37 -11.00 32.98
C GLY A 158 13.12 -12.06 33.79
N MET A 159 14.13 -12.70 33.19
CA MET A 159 15.00 -13.64 33.91
C MET A 159 15.76 -12.97 35.07
N PHE A 160 16.10 -11.71 34.89
CA PHE A 160 16.76 -10.91 35.90
C PHE A 160 15.79 -10.41 36.99
N LEU A 161 14.56 -10.04 36.62
CA LEU A 161 13.55 -9.47 37.51
C LEU A 161 12.74 -10.52 38.28
N PHE A 162 12.56 -11.72 37.71
CA PHE A 162 11.64 -12.73 38.26
C PHE A 162 12.33 -14.09 38.48
N PRO A 163 13.02 -14.30 39.58
CA PRO A 163 13.59 -15.60 39.91
C PRO A 163 12.49 -16.64 40.23
N PRO A 164 12.68 -17.95 39.94
CA PRO A 164 13.89 -18.53 39.32
C PRO A 164 13.95 -18.32 37.79
N ALA A 165 15.10 -17.84 37.30
CA ALA A 165 15.28 -17.44 35.91
C ALA A 165 14.97 -18.57 34.89
N ALA A 166 15.36 -19.80 35.18
CA ALA A 166 15.13 -20.95 34.28
C ALA A 166 13.64 -21.26 34.12
N GLY A 167 12.85 -21.18 35.19
CA GLY A 167 11.40 -21.38 35.14
C GLY A 167 10.71 -20.28 34.32
N PHE A 168 11.10 -19.03 34.53
CA PHE A 168 10.59 -17.91 33.74
C PHE A 168 10.95 -18.06 32.26
N LEU A 169 12.21 -18.41 31.93
CA LEU A 169 12.65 -18.62 30.55
C LEU A 169 11.82 -19.68 29.83
N LEU A 170 11.70 -20.86 30.44
CA LEU A 170 10.96 -21.97 29.84
C LEU A 170 9.50 -21.58 29.59
N PHE A 171 8.86 -20.96 30.57
CA PHE A 171 7.48 -20.52 30.45
C PHE A 171 7.30 -19.45 29.37
N ALA A 172 8.19 -18.45 29.34
CA ALA A 172 8.16 -17.41 28.32
C ALA A 172 8.35 -17.98 26.91
N LEU A 173 9.28 -18.91 26.70
CA LEU A 173 9.49 -19.56 25.38
C LEU A 173 8.28 -20.38 24.94
N VAL A 174 7.64 -21.12 25.84
CA VAL A 174 6.40 -21.87 25.52
C VAL A 174 5.31 -20.89 25.07
N LEU A 175 5.11 -19.80 25.80
CA LEU A 175 4.14 -18.77 25.39
C LEU A 175 4.49 -18.14 24.04
N HIS A 176 5.76 -17.87 23.76
CA HIS A 176 6.18 -17.36 22.44
C HIS A 176 5.86 -18.33 21.30
N CYS A 177 6.01 -19.63 21.53
CA CYS A 177 5.60 -20.65 20.55
C CYS A 177 4.06 -20.63 20.35
N VAL A 178 3.28 -20.55 21.42
CA VAL A 178 1.82 -20.52 21.35
C VAL A 178 1.32 -19.26 20.62
N PHE A 179 1.79 -18.07 21.04
CA PHE A 179 1.38 -16.82 20.39
C PHE A 179 1.92 -16.71 18.98
N GLY A 180 3.17 -17.11 18.73
CA GLY A 180 3.75 -17.13 17.37
C GLY A 180 2.95 -18.01 16.43
N LEU A 181 2.56 -19.20 16.86
CA LEU A 181 1.70 -20.08 16.08
C LEU A 181 0.31 -19.48 15.88
N GLY A 182 -0.29 -18.90 16.93
CA GLY A 182 -1.60 -18.24 16.84
C GLY A 182 -1.61 -17.10 15.81
N PHE A 183 -0.61 -16.23 15.84
CA PHE A 183 -0.49 -15.15 14.85
C PHE A 183 -0.14 -15.66 13.45
N ALA A 184 0.66 -16.72 13.32
CA ALA A 184 0.92 -17.35 12.03
C ALA A 184 -0.37 -17.97 11.42
N ILE A 185 -1.21 -18.60 12.24
CA ILE A 185 -2.53 -19.08 11.83
C ILE A 185 -3.42 -17.91 11.41
N LEU A 186 -3.44 -16.81 12.16
CA LEU A 186 -4.20 -15.60 11.80
C LEU A 186 -3.76 -15.05 10.44
N ILE A 187 -2.46 -14.94 10.21
CA ILE A 187 -1.89 -14.53 8.91
C ILE A 187 -2.36 -15.47 7.81
N TRP A 188 -2.28 -16.78 8.03
CA TRP A 188 -2.72 -17.78 7.06
C TRP A 188 -4.22 -17.70 6.77
N LEU A 189 -5.07 -17.46 7.79
CA LEU A 189 -6.50 -17.29 7.61
C LEU A 189 -6.86 -16.05 6.79
N ILE A 190 -6.12 -14.95 6.94
CA ILE A 190 -6.30 -13.72 6.15
C ILE A 190 -5.86 -13.94 4.68
N GLU A 191 -4.75 -14.65 4.47
CA GLU A 191 -4.20 -14.90 3.13
C GLU A 191 -5.02 -15.91 2.31
N ARG A 192 -5.58 -16.92 2.98
CA ARG A 192 -6.19 -18.08 2.33
C ARG A 192 -7.35 -17.76 1.36
N PRO A 193 -8.30 -16.85 1.66
CA PRO A 193 -9.40 -16.52 0.75
C PRO A 193 -8.90 -15.92 -0.56
N LEU A 194 -7.97 -14.97 -0.50
CA LEU A 194 -7.41 -14.29 -1.66
C LEU A 194 -6.56 -15.22 -2.52
N GLN A 195 -5.76 -16.09 -1.89
CA GLN A 195 -4.99 -17.11 -2.60
C GLN A 195 -5.88 -18.12 -3.32
N ARG A 196 -7.03 -18.49 -2.73
CA ARG A 196 -7.95 -19.45 -3.34
C ARG A 196 -8.76 -18.87 -4.48
N ALA A 197 -9.28 -17.64 -4.29
CA ALA A 197 -10.15 -16.99 -5.25
C ALA A 197 -9.38 -16.41 -6.45
N PHE A 198 -8.22 -15.80 -6.19
CA PHE A 198 -7.51 -15.00 -7.18
C PHE A 198 -6.05 -15.42 -7.37
N ARG A 199 -5.55 -16.43 -6.66
CA ARG A 199 -4.14 -16.85 -6.59
C ARG A 199 -3.18 -15.73 -6.15
N ILE A 200 -3.71 -14.69 -5.51
CA ILE A 200 -2.98 -13.49 -5.07
C ILE A 200 -2.66 -13.59 -3.58
N ARG A 201 -1.51 -13.06 -3.18
CA ARG A 201 -1.14 -12.89 -1.78
C ARG A 201 -1.60 -11.50 -1.30
N GLY A 202 -2.63 -11.47 -0.43
CA GLY A 202 -3.19 -10.22 0.09
C GLY A 202 -2.18 -9.35 0.84
N LEU A 203 -1.28 -9.98 1.61
CA LEU A 203 -0.22 -9.26 2.32
C LEU A 203 0.86 -8.71 1.37
N ALA A 204 1.12 -9.34 0.23
CA ALA A 204 2.01 -8.79 -0.79
C ALA A 204 1.41 -7.48 -1.36
N PHE A 205 0.10 -7.47 -1.62
CA PHE A 205 -0.62 -6.26 -2.02
C PHE A 205 -0.53 -5.15 -0.96
N ILE A 206 -0.84 -5.48 0.31
CA ILE A 206 -0.76 -4.52 1.42
C ILE A 206 0.66 -3.96 1.56
N ASN A 207 1.67 -4.81 1.46
CA ASN A 207 3.08 -4.43 1.50
C ASN A 207 3.44 -3.45 0.40
N ALA A 208 3.07 -3.77 -0.86
CA ALA A 208 3.29 -2.94 -2.02
C ALA A 208 2.53 -1.60 -1.92
N PHE A 209 1.28 -1.63 -1.45
CA PHE A 209 0.43 -0.45 -1.25
C PHE A 209 1.00 0.52 -0.20
N ILE A 210 1.43 -0.01 0.97
CA ILE A 210 2.04 0.81 2.02
C ILE A 210 3.36 1.42 1.52
N ALA A 211 4.20 0.64 0.84
CA ALA A 211 5.46 1.13 0.28
C ALA A 211 5.22 2.21 -0.79
N HIS A 212 4.23 2.03 -1.67
CA HIS A 212 3.86 3.02 -2.67
C HIS A 212 3.37 4.34 -2.03
N THR A 213 2.42 4.24 -1.09
CA THR A 213 1.80 5.44 -0.46
C THR A 213 2.76 6.25 0.41
N THR A 214 3.76 5.59 1.00
CA THR A 214 4.65 6.24 1.98
C THR A 214 6.02 6.58 1.42
N ASP A 215 6.55 5.75 0.54
CA ASP A 215 7.93 5.85 0.05
C ASP A 215 7.98 6.12 -1.46
N GLY A 216 6.83 6.18 -2.14
CA GLY A 216 6.75 6.34 -3.60
C GLY A 216 7.37 5.17 -4.38
N SER A 217 7.43 3.97 -3.77
CA SER A 217 8.06 2.82 -4.42
C SER A 217 7.19 2.26 -5.54
N LYS A 218 7.84 1.66 -6.55
CA LYS A 218 7.15 1.00 -7.68
C LYS A 218 6.64 -0.42 -7.36
N GLY A 219 6.65 -0.84 -6.10
CA GLY A 219 6.22 -2.19 -5.68
C GLY A 219 4.79 -2.55 -6.08
N MET A 220 3.92 -1.55 -6.24
CA MET A 220 2.56 -1.75 -6.75
C MET A 220 2.54 -2.13 -8.24
N GLU A 221 3.43 -1.55 -9.06
CA GLU A 221 3.54 -1.92 -10.47
C GLU A 221 4.02 -3.37 -10.62
N ASP A 222 4.99 -3.78 -9.80
CA ASP A 222 5.47 -5.17 -9.80
C ASP A 222 4.35 -6.14 -9.38
N PHE A 223 3.54 -5.76 -8.39
CA PHE A 223 2.39 -6.55 -7.98
C PHE A 223 1.34 -6.67 -9.10
N PHE A 224 0.95 -5.57 -9.74
CA PHE A 224 -0.02 -5.60 -10.83
C PHE A 224 0.52 -6.31 -12.07
N ARG A 225 1.82 -6.24 -12.34
CA ARG A 225 2.44 -7.00 -13.43
C ARG A 225 2.41 -8.52 -13.18
N GLU A 226 2.53 -8.96 -11.91
CA GLU A 226 2.44 -10.39 -11.56
C GLU A 226 1.05 -10.97 -11.80
N ILE A 227 -0.01 -10.16 -11.69
CA ILE A 227 -1.41 -10.60 -11.83
C ILE A 227 -2.06 -10.19 -13.16
N GLY A 228 -1.44 -9.27 -13.89
CA GLY A 228 -1.93 -8.79 -15.18
C GLY A 228 -1.64 -9.77 -16.31
N GLU A 229 -2.41 -9.65 -17.39
CA GLU A 229 -2.21 -10.38 -18.63
C GLU A 229 -1.79 -9.42 -19.74
N GLU A 230 -0.92 -9.87 -20.64
CA GLU A 230 -0.53 -9.10 -21.80
C GLU A 230 -1.56 -9.28 -22.92
N ILE A 231 -2.14 -8.19 -23.39
CA ILE A 231 -3.15 -8.19 -24.44
C ILE A 231 -2.82 -7.12 -25.49
N TYR A 232 -3.33 -7.31 -26.69
CA TYR A 232 -3.29 -6.30 -27.74
C TYR A 232 -4.54 -5.44 -27.69
N VAL A 233 -4.35 -4.12 -27.64
CA VAL A 233 -5.43 -3.14 -27.70
C VAL A 233 -5.21 -2.19 -28.89
N PRO A 234 -6.25 -1.85 -29.67
CA PRO A 234 -6.12 -0.90 -30.76
C PRO A 234 -5.88 0.50 -30.21
N GLN A 235 -4.98 1.23 -30.89
CA GLN A 235 -4.65 2.62 -30.62
C GLN A 235 -5.07 3.43 -31.84
N GLU A 236 -6.15 4.18 -31.75
CA GLU A 236 -6.64 5.00 -32.84
C GLU A 236 -6.15 6.43 -32.71
N SER A 237 -5.68 7.02 -33.84
CA SER A 237 -5.18 8.39 -33.83
C SER A 237 -5.61 9.14 -35.08
N LEU A 238 -6.05 10.40 -34.90
CA LEU A 238 -6.30 11.36 -35.96
C LEU A 238 -5.24 12.46 -35.89
N PHE A 239 -4.62 12.76 -37.01
CA PHE A 239 -3.59 13.79 -37.11
C PHE A 239 -4.10 14.96 -37.95
N PHE A 240 -4.15 16.14 -37.36
CA PHE A 240 -4.61 17.36 -38.02
C PHE A 240 -3.43 18.29 -38.30
N ARG A 241 -3.22 18.66 -39.59
CA ARG A 241 -2.29 19.66 -39.99
C ARG A 241 -2.95 21.04 -39.93
N ARG A 242 -2.34 21.98 -39.25
CA ARG A 242 -2.74 23.39 -39.23
C ARG A 242 -1.79 24.18 -40.09
N THR A 243 -2.31 25.14 -40.86
CA THR A 243 -1.51 26.07 -41.66
C THR A 243 -2.03 27.49 -41.48
N PRO A 244 -1.34 28.41 -40.79
CA PRO A 244 -0.14 28.18 -40.01
C PRO A 244 -0.44 27.60 -38.62
N GLY A 245 0.56 26.99 -38.00
CA GLY A 245 0.52 26.56 -36.59
C GLY A 245 0.94 25.10 -36.35
N LYS A 246 1.04 24.74 -35.10
CA LYS A 246 1.34 23.36 -34.69
C LYS A 246 0.19 22.41 -35.08
N GLY A 247 0.53 21.22 -35.51
CA GLY A 247 -0.43 20.14 -35.72
C GLY A 247 -1.16 19.75 -34.43
N VAL A 248 -2.20 18.96 -34.60
CA VAL A 248 -2.94 18.37 -33.47
C VAL A 248 -2.99 16.87 -33.64
N ILE A 249 -2.64 16.14 -32.58
CA ILE A 249 -2.83 14.71 -32.44
C ILE A 249 -4.05 14.49 -31.56
N PHE A 250 -5.05 13.81 -32.10
CA PHE A 250 -6.20 13.34 -31.34
C PHE A 250 -6.10 11.83 -31.26
N THR A 251 -5.65 11.31 -30.11
CA THR A 251 -5.36 9.89 -29.95
C THR A 251 -6.25 9.27 -28.86
N VAL A 252 -6.87 8.14 -29.20
CA VAL A 252 -7.82 7.44 -28.34
C VAL A 252 -7.26 6.08 -27.99
N PRO A 253 -6.53 5.96 -26.88
CA PRO A 253 -6.10 4.68 -26.38
C PRO A 253 -7.30 3.92 -25.81
N ASN A 254 -7.54 2.71 -26.32
CA ASN A 254 -8.58 1.81 -25.77
C ASN A 254 -8.07 1.07 -24.54
N LEU A 255 -7.55 1.82 -23.61
CA LEU A 255 -7.03 1.37 -22.32
C LEU A 255 -7.44 2.37 -21.24
N HIS A 256 -7.51 1.88 -20.02
CA HIS A 256 -7.81 2.69 -18.87
C HIS A 256 -6.49 3.17 -18.21
N PRO A 257 -6.40 4.41 -17.73
CA PRO A 257 -5.25 4.85 -16.91
C PRO A 257 -5.04 3.92 -15.72
N GLY A 258 -3.80 3.87 -15.21
CA GLY A 258 -3.45 2.95 -14.13
C GLY A 258 -4.39 2.97 -12.93
N PRO A 259 -4.35 1.92 -12.12
CA PRO A 259 -5.38 1.64 -11.11
C PRO A 259 -5.42 2.65 -9.96
N MET A 260 -4.32 3.36 -9.69
CA MET A 260 -4.23 4.36 -8.61
C MET A 260 -3.13 5.38 -8.86
N GLY A 261 -3.47 6.67 -8.75
CA GLY A 261 -2.51 7.77 -8.78
C GLY A 261 -1.63 7.76 -10.04
N GLU A 262 -0.32 7.70 -9.86
CA GLU A 262 0.67 7.69 -10.95
C GLU A 262 1.03 6.27 -11.44
N ILE A 263 0.49 5.23 -10.83
CA ILE A 263 0.74 3.83 -11.23
C ILE A 263 0.23 3.59 -12.65
N GLY A 264 1.07 2.97 -13.49
CA GLY A 264 0.67 2.55 -14.82
C GLY A 264 0.13 3.69 -15.70
N GLY A 265 0.65 4.90 -15.55
CA GLY A 265 0.27 6.00 -16.42
C GLY A 265 -1.01 6.72 -16.04
N GLY A 266 -1.33 6.85 -14.78
CA GLY A 266 -2.43 7.68 -14.28
C GLY A 266 -2.38 9.14 -14.81
N ASN A 267 -1.25 9.56 -15.39
CA ASN A 267 -1.05 10.86 -16.04
C ASN A 267 -0.78 10.74 -17.55
N LEU A 268 -1.30 9.69 -18.20
CA LEU A 268 -1.08 9.37 -19.61
C LEU A 268 -1.31 10.56 -20.55
N PRO A 269 -2.38 11.38 -20.43
CA PRO A 269 -2.58 12.53 -21.32
C PRO A 269 -1.43 13.52 -21.29
N LYS A 270 -0.89 13.83 -20.10
CA LYS A 270 0.25 14.74 -19.97
C LYS A 270 1.53 14.11 -20.53
N ILE A 271 1.77 12.83 -20.26
CA ILE A 271 2.95 12.12 -20.75
C ILE A 271 2.94 12.08 -22.27
N LEU A 272 1.81 11.81 -22.91
CA LEU A 272 1.68 11.86 -24.36
C LEU A 272 1.90 13.28 -24.88
N HIS A 273 1.28 14.29 -24.26
CA HIS A 273 1.51 15.69 -24.63
C HIS A 273 3.00 16.10 -24.59
N ASP A 274 3.71 15.67 -23.55
CA ASP A 274 5.13 16.01 -23.35
C ASP A 274 6.09 15.27 -24.32
N ASN A 275 5.62 14.22 -25.01
CA ASN A 275 6.41 13.40 -25.94
C ASN A 275 6.21 13.74 -27.41
N PHE A 276 5.32 14.69 -27.76
CA PHE A 276 5.04 15.14 -29.11
C PHE A 276 5.19 16.67 -29.24
N GLU A 277 5.60 17.13 -30.41
CA GLU A 277 5.66 18.59 -30.70
C GLU A 277 4.29 19.18 -30.96
N GLU A 278 3.36 18.36 -31.45
CA GLU A 278 1.99 18.69 -31.74
C GLU A 278 1.16 18.84 -30.44
N GLU A 279 0.10 19.61 -30.51
CA GLU A 279 -0.89 19.67 -29.45
C GLU A 279 -1.62 18.32 -29.36
N THR A 280 -1.45 17.60 -28.24
CA THR A 280 -1.97 16.24 -28.11
C THR A 280 -3.21 16.22 -27.22
N LEU A 281 -4.30 15.71 -27.75
CA LEU A 281 -5.57 15.50 -27.06
C LEU A 281 -5.79 13.99 -26.88
N VAL A 282 -6.04 13.56 -25.66
CA VAL A 282 -6.17 12.13 -25.28
C VAL A 282 -7.49 11.93 -24.57
N PRO A 283 -8.60 11.77 -25.30
CA PRO A 283 -9.87 11.42 -24.68
C PRO A 283 -9.85 9.97 -24.19
N HIS A 284 -10.74 9.67 -23.28
CA HIS A 284 -10.91 8.31 -22.77
C HIS A 284 -11.51 7.42 -23.86
N GLY A 285 -10.87 6.29 -24.15
CA GLY A 285 -11.36 5.27 -25.07
C GLY A 285 -12.36 4.31 -24.41
N CYS A 286 -12.71 3.25 -25.13
CA CYS A 286 -13.60 2.21 -24.62
C CYS A 286 -12.79 1.20 -23.78
N ALA A 287 -12.68 1.46 -22.49
CA ALA A 287 -11.98 0.59 -21.57
C ALA A 287 -12.49 0.81 -20.14
N THR A 288 -12.72 -0.26 -19.41
CA THR A 288 -13.02 -0.28 -17.99
C THR A 288 -11.76 -0.58 -17.19
N HIS A 289 -11.86 -0.64 -15.86
CA HIS A 289 -10.75 -0.96 -14.96
C HIS A 289 -10.06 -2.31 -15.21
N ASP A 290 -10.67 -3.20 -16.01
CA ASP A 290 -10.04 -4.46 -16.44
C ASP A 290 -8.88 -4.23 -17.42
N PHE A 291 -8.83 -3.07 -18.07
CA PHE A 291 -7.82 -2.64 -19.02
C PHE A 291 -6.84 -1.59 -18.46
N ASN A 292 -6.64 -1.58 -17.16
CA ASN A 292 -5.68 -0.70 -16.53
C ASN A 292 -4.25 -0.99 -16.99
N LEU A 293 -3.49 0.04 -17.34
CA LEU A 293 -2.04 -0.08 -17.50
C LEU A 293 -1.41 -0.43 -16.16
N VAL A 294 -0.64 -1.50 -16.11
CA VAL A 294 -0.05 -2.02 -14.86
C VAL A 294 1.29 -1.39 -14.49
N SER A 295 1.97 -0.77 -15.45
CA SER A 295 3.28 -0.14 -15.20
C SER A 295 3.58 1.00 -16.16
N GLU A 296 4.47 1.88 -15.73
CA GLU A 296 4.97 3.01 -16.52
C GLU A 296 5.69 2.55 -17.81
N SER A 297 6.31 1.36 -17.81
CA SER A 297 6.96 0.81 -19.00
C SER A 297 5.98 0.55 -20.17
N GLU A 298 4.70 0.29 -19.87
CA GLU A 298 3.68 0.08 -20.91
C GLU A 298 3.33 1.38 -21.66
N ILE A 299 3.52 2.53 -21.01
CA ILE A 299 3.30 3.84 -21.65
C ILE A 299 4.24 4.03 -22.84
N THR A 300 5.46 3.54 -22.77
CA THR A 300 6.41 3.61 -23.89
C THR A 300 5.86 2.91 -25.13
N LYS A 301 5.19 1.77 -24.96
CA LYS A 301 4.53 1.05 -26.07
C LYS A 301 3.42 1.89 -26.71
N VAL A 302 2.64 2.63 -25.90
CA VAL A 302 1.58 3.53 -26.38
C VAL A 302 2.20 4.69 -27.20
N ILE A 303 3.27 5.31 -26.67
CA ILE A 303 3.99 6.39 -27.40
C ILE A 303 4.55 5.89 -28.73
N GLU A 304 5.16 4.71 -28.73
CA GLU A 304 5.71 4.09 -29.94
C GLU A 304 4.62 3.76 -30.97
N ALA A 305 3.46 3.29 -30.51
CA ALA A 305 2.32 3.04 -31.39
C ALA A 305 1.82 4.32 -32.08
N VAL A 306 1.69 5.43 -31.33
CA VAL A 306 1.31 6.73 -31.91
C VAL A 306 2.38 7.24 -32.89
N LYS A 307 3.68 7.13 -32.55
CA LYS A 307 4.79 7.49 -33.45
C LYS A 307 4.82 6.61 -34.71
N ALA A 308 4.53 5.33 -34.58
CA ALA A 308 4.49 4.43 -35.72
C ALA A 308 3.35 4.80 -36.69
N SER A 309 2.18 5.16 -36.17
CA SER A 309 1.04 5.58 -36.99
C SER A 309 1.26 6.92 -37.70
N GLN A 310 2.24 7.74 -37.30
CA GLN A 310 2.63 8.97 -38.04
C GLN A 310 3.44 8.73 -39.31
N ARG A 311 4.07 7.56 -39.47
CA ARG A 311 5.11 7.37 -40.52
C ARG A 311 4.53 7.36 -41.94
N ASP A 312 3.31 6.83 -42.12
CA ASP A 312 2.73 6.63 -43.45
C ASP A 312 1.44 7.44 -43.65
N LEU A 313 1.33 8.61 -42.99
CA LEU A 313 0.13 9.44 -43.03
C LEU A 313 -0.11 10.04 -44.41
N GLN A 314 -1.29 9.78 -44.95
CA GLN A 314 -1.82 10.52 -46.11
C GLN A 314 -2.90 11.50 -45.63
N TYR A 315 -2.61 12.80 -45.77
CA TYR A 315 -3.57 13.80 -45.33
C TYR A 315 -4.64 14.00 -46.41
N THR A 316 -5.90 14.05 -45.95
CA THR A 316 -7.06 14.40 -46.79
C THR A 316 -7.61 15.76 -46.36
N GLY A 317 -8.15 16.54 -47.29
CA GLY A 317 -8.84 17.79 -46.98
C GLY A 317 -10.33 17.63 -46.76
N THR A 318 -10.85 16.40 -46.75
CA THR A 318 -12.30 16.11 -46.70
C THR A 318 -12.72 15.77 -45.29
N ALA A 319 -13.76 16.46 -44.80
CA ALA A 319 -14.48 16.12 -43.60
C ALA A 319 -15.99 16.36 -43.77
N THR A 320 -16.80 15.55 -43.17
CA THR A 320 -18.25 15.78 -43.17
C THR A 320 -18.63 16.85 -42.12
N ARG A 321 -19.85 17.37 -42.25
CA ARG A 321 -20.43 18.08 -41.11
C ARG A 321 -20.67 17.08 -39.98
N SER A 322 -20.51 17.57 -38.74
CA SER A 322 -20.83 16.75 -37.56
C SER A 322 -22.32 16.50 -37.48
N LEU A 323 -22.70 15.27 -37.23
CA LEU A 323 -24.07 14.83 -36.98
C LEU A 323 -24.24 14.57 -35.49
N ARG A 324 -25.30 15.09 -34.88
CA ARG A 324 -25.68 14.82 -33.51
C ARG A 324 -26.98 14.03 -33.45
N LEU A 325 -26.95 12.94 -32.73
CA LEU A 325 -28.09 12.05 -32.52
C LEU A 325 -28.32 11.94 -31.02
N SER A 326 -29.58 11.73 -30.64
CA SER A 326 -29.96 11.49 -29.24
C SER A 326 -30.95 10.33 -29.19
N SER A 327 -30.70 9.40 -28.27
CA SER A 327 -31.59 8.28 -27.96
C SER A 327 -31.70 8.15 -26.44
N GLY A 328 -32.85 8.54 -25.89
CA GLY A 328 -33.03 8.63 -24.45
C GLY A 328 -32.06 9.62 -23.84
N SER A 329 -31.23 9.14 -22.86
CA SER A 329 -30.21 9.93 -22.21
C SER A 329 -28.85 9.90 -22.87
N VAL A 330 -28.70 9.17 -23.98
CA VAL A 330 -27.43 9.05 -24.71
C VAL A 330 -27.40 10.04 -25.86
N HIS A 331 -26.33 10.81 -25.95
CA HIS A 331 -26.03 11.74 -27.02
C HIS A 331 -24.81 11.27 -27.76
N LEU A 332 -24.89 11.20 -29.08
CA LEU A 332 -23.82 10.79 -29.98
C LEU A 332 -23.45 11.96 -30.90
N LEU A 333 -22.15 12.21 -31.01
CA LEU A 333 -21.55 13.04 -32.02
C LEU A 333 -20.82 12.14 -33.00
N PHE A 334 -21.13 12.29 -34.27
CA PHE A 334 -20.53 11.55 -35.37
C PHE A 334 -19.90 12.53 -36.37
N GLN A 335 -18.68 12.25 -36.78
CA GLN A 335 -18.03 13.00 -37.86
C GLN A 335 -17.03 12.12 -38.61
N ARG A 336 -17.02 12.21 -39.94
CA ARG A 336 -16.09 11.48 -40.79
C ARG A 336 -14.99 12.41 -41.28
N PHE A 337 -13.73 11.94 -41.20
CA PHE A 337 -12.52 12.59 -41.68
C PHE A 337 -11.81 11.65 -42.67
N GLY A 338 -11.97 11.89 -43.99
CA GLY A 338 -11.51 10.93 -45.00
C GLY A 338 -12.17 9.56 -44.78
N ASP A 339 -11.37 8.55 -44.49
CA ASP A 339 -11.82 7.20 -44.21
C ASP A 339 -12.00 6.88 -42.73
N ALA A 340 -11.62 7.82 -41.85
CA ALA A 340 -11.79 7.67 -40.40
C ALA A 340 -13.10 8.25 -39.91
N ILE A 341 -13.72 7.58 -38.94
CA ILE A 341 -14.94 8.01 -38.28
C ILE A 341 -14.66 8.30 -36.80
N LEU A 342 -14.99 9.50 -36.38
CA LEU A 342 -14.99 9.86 -34.96
C LEU A 342 -16.41 9.73 -34.41
N LEU A 343 -16.60 8.88 -33.40
CA LEU A 343 -17.85 8.75 -32.65
C LEU A 343 -17.58 9.12 -31.18
N VAL A 344 -18.29 10.12 -30.67
CA VAL A 344 -18.26 10.50 -29.26
C VAL A 344 -19.61 10.23 -28.63
N ALA A 345 -19.63 9.35 -27.65
CA ALA A 345 -20.84 9.04 -26.89
C ALA A 345 -20.78 9.73 -25.51
N THR A 346 -21.90 10.33 -25.11
CA THR A 346 -22.00 10.97 -23.78
C THR A 346 -23.41 10.87 -23.22
N ARG A 347 -23.52 10.86 -21.91
CA ARG A 347 -24.80 10.98 -21.17
C ARG A 347 -24.85 12.27 -20.36
N SER A 348 -23.93 13.20 -20.62
CA SER A 348 -23.89 14.49 -19.91
C SER A 348 -25.26 15.21 -19.94
N PRO A 349 -25.72 15.77 -18.81
CA PRO A 349 -25.02 15.97 -17.53
C PRO A 349 -25.14 14.80 -16.54
N GLN A 350 -25.71 13.68 -16.93
CA GLN A 350 -25.80 12.49 -16.09
C GLN A 350 -24.41 11.83 -15.96
N ARG A 351 -24.15 11.24 -14.81
CA ARG A 351 -22.95 10.40 -14.61
C ARG A 351 -23.06 9.14 -15.45
N THR A 352 -21.93 8.68 -15.96
CA THR A 352 -21.80 7.44 -16.72
C THR A 352 -20.59 6.69 -16.20
N GLU A 353 -20.70 5.37 -16.21
CA GLU A 353 -19.56 4.49 -16.05
C GLU A 353 -18.79 4.42 -17.37
N ASP A 354 -17.56 3.89 -17.33
CA ASP A 354 -16.74 3.68 -18.49
C ASP A 354 -17.42 2.71 -19.46
N LEU A 355 -17.20 2.90 -20.76
CA LEU A 355 -17.73 2.00 -21.76
C LEU A 355 -16.87 0.72 -21.83
N ASP A 356 -17.52 -0.43 -21.73
CA ASP A 356 -16.89 -1.73 -21.83
C ASP A 356 -16.11 -1.89 -23.15
N PHE A 357 -14.92 -2.50 -23.06
CA PHE A 357 -14.03 -2.69 -24.21
C PHE A 357 -14.70 -3.48 -25.35
N ALA A 358 -15.41 -4.57 -25.03
CA ALA A 358 -16.04 -5.40 -26.05
C ALA A 358 -17.17 -4.65 -26.78
N VAL A 359 -17.90 -3.77 -26.07
CA VAL A 359 -18.92 -2.89 -26.65
C VAL A 359 -18.25 -1.87 -27.57
N GLY A 360 -17.14 -1.27 -27.16
CA GLY A 360 -16.35 -0.36 -27.98
C GLY A 360 -15.86 -1.02 -29.26
N MET A 361 -15.28 -2.21 -29.16
CA MET A 361 -14.79 -2.97 -30.30
C MET A 361 -15.95 -3.36 -31.28
N ALA A 362 -17.10 -3.71 -30.75
CA ALA A 362 -18.28 -3.99 -31.58
C ALA A 362 -18.74 -2.75 -32.37
N ILE A 363 -18.75 -1.58 -31.74
CA ILE A 363 -19.09 -0.30 -32.40
C ILE A 363 -18.07 0.03 -33.49
N MET A 364 -16.74 -0.12 -33.19
CA MET A 364 -15.69 0.11 -34.18
C MET A 364 -15.78 -0.84 -35.36
N ALA A 365 -16.02 -2.14 -35.10
CA ALA A 365 -16.20 -3.13 -36.16
C ALA A 365 -17.44 -2.85 -37.04
N GLU A 366 -18.54 -2.37 -36.48
CA GLU A 366 -19.70 -1.95 -37.25
C GLU A 366 -19.39 -0.68 -38.06
N GLY A 367 -18.67 0.27 -37.50
CA GLY A 367 -18.23 1.48 -38.21
C GLY A 367 -17.38 1.18 -39.45
N HIS A 368 -16.59 0.13 -39.47
CA HIS A 368 -15.80 -0.31 -40.64
C HIS A 368 -16.64 -0.92 -41.76
N ARG A 369 -17.89 -1.25 -41.53
CA ARG A 369 -18.81 -1.80 -42.54
C ARG A 369 -19.49 -0.72 -43.41
N TRP A 370 -19.43 0.53 -42.94
CA TRP A 370 -20.08 1.70 -43.56
C TRP A 370 -19.04 2.69 -44.14
#